data_93d4ceb7d874cf50bffa023df06b2645
#
_entry.id   93d4ceb7d874cf50bffa023df06b2645
#
_cell.length_a   1.000
_cell.length_b   1.000
_cell.length_c   1.000
_cell.angle_alpha   90.00
_cell.angle_beta   90.00
_cell.angle_gamma   90.00
#
_symmetry.space_group_name_H-M   'P 1'
#
loop_
_entity.id
_entity.type
_entity.pdbx_description
1 polymer ?
#
loop_
_entity_poly.entity_id
_entity_poly.type
_entity_poly.pdbx_seq_one_letter_code
_entity_poly.pdbx_strand_id
1 'polypeptide(L)'
;MAGAIETNDRPVAEARVQPFSKLGRDDVAFAGGKGANLGELTSASLPVPGGFVVGAPAYAAFCAETGLRDRLAGLLDDVNVEDTPALQAASAAARDLFDETPMPKPLEREIRSSYAQLAGDDAQAPVAVRSSATAEDTAESSFAGMNETFLNIRGADAVIDAVRRCWRSLFGARTIYYRGVNGFTQAGMDIAVVVQRQLASTRAGVMFTVNPATGERDELVIEGSFGLGESVVSGSVSPDRYVVEKATLAIRRREVHHKELVIEYAPDGGTQQRMLSEEEAVRPVLSDEEVVAVAELGRRIEKHYGSPQDTEWAFDPDGGLWMLQSRPITTLHDEPPAGAVEVQPSEPQTVLLRGLGGAPGSASGAARVLTSLAESGSLSDGDVLVTHMTSPDWLPLMRRAAAIVTDSGGMTCHAAIVSRELGIPCVVGTGEATRKLRDGELVTVDATRGIVLEGARASEPAHADGTAAASAAAARPVAAVTATQILVNLSEPSQVERVKGLPADGVGLLRA
;
A
#
# COMPACT_ATOMS: atom_id res chain seq x y z
N MET A 1 3.49 47.60 20.35
CA MET A 1 2.15 47.23 19.81
C MET A 1 2.29 45.77 19.35
N ALA A 2 1.78 44.85 20.14
CA ALA A 2 1.79 43.43 19.83
C ALA A 2 0.57 43.13 18.96
N GLY A 3 0.81 42.71 17.73
CA GLY A 3 -0.24 42.26 16.81
C GLY A 3 -0.72 40.88 17.29
N ALA A 4 -1.96 40.81 17.66
CA ALA A 4 -2.65 39.55 17.95
C ALA A 4 -2.76 38.74 16.67
N ILE A 5 -2.21 37.52 16.68
CA ILE A 5 -2.49 36.49 15.69
C ILE A 5 -3.92 36.02 16.00
N GLU A 6 -4.88 36.39 15.16
CA GLU A 6 -6.22 35.80 15.19
C GLU A 6 -6.11 34.31 14.82
N THR A 7 -6.15 33.46 15.81
CA THR A 7 -6.43 32.03 15.63
C THR A 7 -7.88 31.91 15.16
N ASN A 8 -8.05 31.45 13.92
CA ASN A 8 -9.34 31.23 13.30
C ASN A 8 -9.99 29.98 13.90
N ASP A 9 -10.50 30.12 15.12
CA ASP A 9 -11.16 29.09 15.90
C ASP A 9 -12.60 28.94 15.41
N ARG A 10 -12.77 28.27 14.23
CA ARG A 10 -14.07 27.77 13.81
C ARG A 10 -14.18 26.31 14.19
N PRO A 11 -15.23 25.90 14.92
CA PRO A 11 -15.43 24.50 15.26
C PRO A 11 -15.62 23.70 13.96
N VAL A 12 -14.67 22.80 13.66
CA VAL A 12 -14.69 21.83 12.55
C VAL A 12 -15.89 20.87 12.69
N ALA A 13 -16.62 20.91 13.78
CA ALA A 13 -17.67 19.98 14.18
C ALA A 13 -19.00 20.05 13.38
N GLU A 14 -19.19 21.04 12.49
CA GLU A 14 -20.47 21.18 11.75
C GLU A 14 -20.38 20.87 10.24
N ALA A 15 -19.23 20.91 9.64
CA ALA A 15 -19.11 20.70 8.19
C ALA A 15 -18.86 19.23 7.85
N ARG A 16 -19.76 18.60 7.10
CA ARG A 16 -19.66 17.20 6.67
C ARG A 16 -18.80 17.01 5.42
N VAL A 17 -18.59 18.06 4.64
CA VAL A 17 -17.80 18.08 3.41
C VAL A 17 -16.87 19.28 3.42
N GLN A 18 -15.57 19.05 3.18
CA GLN A 18 -14.55 20.11 3.19
C GLN A 18 -13.63 20.02 1.96
N PRO A 19 -13.28 21.15 1.32
CA PRO A 19 -12.26 21.18 0.27
C PRO A 19 -10.87 20.95 0.85
N PHE A 20 -9.93 20.40 0.07
CA PHE A 20 -8.53 20.15 0.49
C PHE A 20 -7.86 21.39 1.09
N SER A 21 -8.15 22.58 0.55
CA SER A 21 -7.59 23.85 1.03
C SER A 21 -7.93 24.23 2.48
N LYS A 22 -8.84 23.49 3.13
CA LYS A 22 -9.22 23.68 4.53
C LYS A 22 -8.76 22.55 5.45
N LEU A 23 -8.02 21.60 4.91
CA LEU A 23 -7.54 20.41 5.63
C LEU A 23 -6.02 20.43 5.74
N GLY A 24 -5.49 19.79 6.75
CA GLY A 24 -4.08 19.59 6.99
C GLY A 24 -3.79 18.24 7.65
N ARG A 25 -2.54 17.99 7.99
CA ARG A 25 -2.08 16.72 8.57
C ARG A 25 -2.79 16.30 9.85
N ASP A 26 -3.29 17.29 10.63
CA ASP A 26 -3.93 17.03 11.92
C ASP A 26 -5.41 16.65 11.79
N ASP A 27 -5.98 16.74 10.58
CA ASP A 27 -7.39 16.46 10.31
C ASP A 27 -7.67 14.98 10.00
N VAL A 28 -6.81 14.04 10.40
CA VAL A 28 -6.97 12.60 10.14
C VAL A 28 -8.30 12.06 10.68
N ALA A 29 -8.74 12.52 11.83
CA ALA A 29 -10.04 12.12 12.42
C ALA A 29 -11.23 12.51 11.55
N PHE A 30 -11.13 13.61 10.79
CA PHE A 30 -12.15 14.07 9.84
C PHE A 30 -11.98 13.46 8.46
N ALA A 31 -10.75 13.53 7.92
CA ALA A 31 -10.47 13.31 6.50
C ALA A 31 -9.90 11.92 6.18
N GLY A 32 -9.54 11.14 7.20
CA GLY A 32 -8.69 9.95 7.04
C GLY A 32 -7.27 10.31 6.60
N GLY A 33 -6.38 9.34 6.56
CA GLY A 33 -4.98 9.58 6.20
C GLY A 33 -4.78 10.20 4.82
N LYS A 34 -5.45 9.66 3.79
CA LYS A 34 -5.35 10.19 2.41
C LYS A 34 -5.86 11.62 2.29
N GLY A 35 -7.04 11.91 2.89
CA GLY A 35 -7.64 13.23 2.84
C GLY A 35 -6.82 14.29 3.56
N ALA A 36 -6.31 13.97 4.74
CA ALA A 36 -5.45 14.84 5.54
C ALA A 36 -4.14 15.17 4.81
N ASN A 37 -3.49 14.16 4.22
CA ASN A 37 -2.27 14.35 3.45
C ASN A 37 -2.48 15.19 2.18
N LEU A 38 -3.57 14.99 1.44
CA LEU A 38 -3.90 15.83 0.27
C LEU A 38 -4.18 17.28 0.68
N GLY A 39 -4.83 17.50 1.81
CA GLY A 39 -5.00 18.82 2.40
C GLY A 39 -3.67 19.48 2.76
N GLU A 40 -2.78 18.75 3.44
CA GLU A 40 -1.45 19.21 3.81
C GLU A 40 -0.60 19.60 2.59
N LEU A 41 -0.56 18.74 1.56
CA LEU A 41 0.15 19.01 0.32
C LEU A 41 -0.41 20.27 -0.39
N THR A 42 -1.74 20.44 -0.39
CA THR A 42 -2.40 21.60 -0.96
C THR A 42 -2.03 22.87 -0.19
N SER A 43 -2.04 22.83 1.15
CA SER A 43 -1.66 23.95 2.02
C SER A 43 -0.19 24.33 1.86
N ALA A 44 0.68 23.37 1.57
CA ALA A 44 2.10 23.55 1.25
C ALA A 44 2.35 24.08 -0.17
N SER A 45 1.29 24.40 -0.93
CA SER A 45 1.37 24.86 -2.32
C SER A 45 2.15 23.89 -3.24
N LEU A 46 2.02 22.60 -2.99
CA LEU A 46 2.50 21.56 -3.88
C LEU A 46 1.47 21.30 -4.99
N PRO A 47 1.89 20.81 -6.16
CA PRO A 47 0.99 20.62 -7.31
C PRO A 47 0.06 19.43 -7.08
N VAL A 48 -1.08 19.65 -6.45
CA VAL A 48 -2.12 18.65 -6.16
C VAL A 48 -3.37 18.99 -6.95
N PRO A 49 -3.98 18.03 -7.68
CA PRO A 49 -5.29 18.26 -8.29
C PRO A 49 -6.32 18.61 -7.23
N GLY A 50 -7.13 19.61 -7.47
CA GLY A 50 -8.16 20.04 -6.52
C GLY A 50 -9.13 18.92 -6.14
N GLY A 51 -9.75 19.06 -4.97
CA GLY A 51 -10.69 18.06 -4.48
C GLY A 51 -11.34 18.48 -3.15
N PHE A 52 -12.18 17.59 -2.65
CA PHE A 52 -12.83 17.71 -1.35
C PHE A 52 -12.92 16.35 -0.65
N VAL A 53 -13.17 16.39 0.64
CA VAL A 53 -13.37 15.20 1.46
C VAL A 53 -14.80 15.19 2.00
N VAL A 54 -15.52 14.09 1.81
CA VAL A 54 -16.70 13.73 2.58
C VAL A 54 -16.19 13.09 3.85
N GLY A 55 -16.24 13.83 4.96
CA GLY A 55 -15.56 13.47 6.20
C GLY A 55 -16.20 12.28 6.93
N ALA A 56 -15.44 11.65 7.82
CA ALA A 56 -15.94 10.60 8.70
C ALA A 56 -17.21 11.00 9.48
N PRO A 57 -17.38 12.27 9.94
CA PRO A 57 -18.64 12.71 10.53
C PRO A 57 -19.85 12.63 9.58
N ALA A 58 -19.64 12.70 8.26
CA ALA A 58 -20.73 12.51 7.29
C ALA A 58 -21.25 11.08 7.29
N TYR A 59 -20.34 10.09 7.34
CA TYR A 59 -20.69 8.69 7.48
C TYR A 59 -21.36 8.40 8.82
N ALA A 60 -20.83 8.92 9.92
CA ALA A 60 -21.42 8.79 11.25
C ALA A 60 -22.86 9.36 11.30
N ALA A 61 -23.08 10.57 10.73
CA ALA A 61 -24.41 11.17 10.62
C ALA A 61 -25.36 10.34 9.74
N PHE A 62 -24.90 9.84 8.60
CA PHE A 62 -25.66 8.92 7.74
C PHE A 62 -26.13 7.71 8.52
N CYS A 63 -25.25 7.03 9.25
CA CYS A 63 -25.58 5.87 10.06
C CYS A 63 -26.57 6.21 11.19
N ALA A 64 -26.39 7.35 11.86
CA ALA A 64 -27.27 7.78 12.96
C ALA A 64 -28.68 8.15 12.47
N GLU A 65 -28.77 8.95 11.38
CA GLU A 65 -30.05 9.39 10.82
C GLU A 65 -30.90 8.22 10.27
N THR A 66 -30.24 7.13 9.82
CA THR A 66 -30.92 5.97 9.20
C THR A 66 -31.04 4.75 10.10
N GLY A 67 -30.43 4.77 11.29
CA GLY A 67 -30.34 3.60 12.18
C GLY A 67 -29.52 2.43 11.57
N LEU A 68 -28.70 2.73 10.55
CA LEU A 68 -27.97 1.69 9.81
C LEU A 68 -26.93 0.99 10.70
N ARG A 69 -26.27 1.70 11.62
CA ARG A 69 -25.23 1.15 12.48
C ARG A 69 -25.73 0.01 13.34
N ASP A 70 -26.89 0.18 13.99
CA ASP A 70 -27.49 -0.84 14.85
C ASP A 70 -27.95 -2.07 14.05
N ARG A 71 -28.49 -1.84 12.85
CA ARG A 71 -28.91 -2.91 11.93
C ARG A 71 -27.70 -3.72 11.45
N LEU A 72 -26.57 -3.08 11.13
CA LEU A 72 -25.33 -3.74 10.74
C LEU A 72 -24.69 -4.50 11.91
N ALA A 73 -24.69 -3.92 13.11
CA ALA A 73 -24.23 -4.62 14.31
C ALA A 73 -25.02 -5.91 14.53
N GLY A 74 -26.35 -5.86 14.47
CA GLY A 74 -27.19 -7.05 14.60
C GLY A 74 -26.97 -8.13 13.53
N LEU A 75 -26.39 -7.77 12.37
CA LEU A 75 -26.05 -8.73 11.32
C LEU A 75 -24.63 -9.34 11.48
N LEU A 76 -23.70 -8.62 12.10
CA LEU A 76 -22.29 -8.92 12.00
C LEU A 76 -21.64 -9.33 13.33
N ASP A 77 -22.17 -8.91 14.50
CA ASP A 77 -21.49 -9.11 15.78
C ASP A 77 -21.40 -10.59 16.21
N ASP A 78 -22.38 -11.41 15.81
CA ASP A 78 -22.40 -12.84 16.14
C ASP A 78 -21.83 -13.74 15.02
N VAL A 79 -21.24 -13.17 13.96
CA VAL A 79 -20.72 -13.94 12.83
C VAL A 79 -19.40 -14.61 13.19
N ASN A 80 -19.36 -15.94 13.08
CA ASN A 80 -18.09 -16.66 13.13
C ASN A 80 -17.28 -16.37 11.87
N VAL A 81 -16.26 -15.50 11.98
CA VAL A 81 -15.43 -15.06 10.86
C VAL A 81 -14.55 -16.17 10.28
N GLU A 82 -14.31 -17.26 11.02
CA GLU A 82 -13.58 -18.43 10.54
C GLU A 82 -14.47 -19.36 9.65
N ASP A 83 -15.80 -19.21 9.73
CA ASP A 83 -16.72 -19.90 8.84
C ASP A 83 -16.90 -19.10 7.53
N THR A 84 -16.14 -19.47 6.51
CA THR A 84 -16.15 -18.76 5.21
C THR A 84 -17.54 -18.61 4.59
N PRO A 85 -18.40 -19.63 4.51
CA PRO A 85 -19.79 -19.49 4.06
C PRO A 85 -20.60 -18.49 4.87
N ALA A 86 -20.54 -18.54 6.21
CA ALA A 86 -21.24 -17.62 7.09
C ALA A 86 -20.75 -16.18 6.91
N LEU A 87 -19.43 -15.98 6.81
CA LEU A 87 -18.79 -14.70 6.55
C LEU A 87 -19.23 -14.09 5.20
N GLN A 88 -19.26 -14.89 4.14
CA GLN A 88 -19.71 -14.43 2.81
C GLN A 88 -21.20 -14.05 2.82
N ALA A 89 -22.05 -14.83 3.47
CA ALA A 89 -23.48 -14.53 3.59
C ALA A 89 -23.72 -13.24 4.40
N ALA A 90 -23.01 -13.05 5.51
CA ALA A 90 -23.11 -11.85 6.33
C ALA A 90 -22.62 -10.60 5.58
N SER A 91 -21.52 -10.73 4.83
CA SER A 91 -21.00 -9.66 3.96
C SER A 91 -22.03 -9.26 2.90
N ALA A 92 -22.65 -10.22 2.23
CA ALA A 92 -23.69 -9.95 1.23
C ALA A 92 -24.89 -9.23 1.86
N ALA A 93 -25.41 -9.75 2.96
CA ALA A 93 -26.56 -9.17 3.68
C ALA A 93 -26.26 -7.73 4.17
N ALA A 94 -25.05 -7.46 4.67
CA ALA A 94 -24.65 -6.13 5.11
C ALA A 94 -24.57 -5.15 3.92
N ARG A 95 -24.10 -5.59 2.77
CA ARG A 95 -24.03 -4.78 1.53
C ARG A 95 -25.41 -4.48 0.99
N ASP A 96 -26.31 -5.47 0.95
CA ASP A 96 -27.69 -5.30 0.51
C ASP A 96 -28.42 -4.29 1.42
N LEU A 97 -28.27 -4.44 2.74
CA LEU A 97 -28.82 -3.52 3.72
C LEU A 97 -28.31 -2.07 3.50
N PHE A 98 -27.02 -1.93 3.16
CA PHE A 98 -26.42 -0.64 2.85
C PHE A 98 -27.02 -0.03 1.56
N ASP A 99 -27.15 -0.85 0.51
CA ASP A 99 -27.68 -0.42 -0.79
C ASP A 99 -29.17 -0.03 -0.71
N GLU A 100 -29.96 -0.65 0.14
CA GLU A 100 -31.36 -0.30 0.41
C GLU A 100 -31.50 1.00 1.24
N THR A 101 -30.46 1.44 1.93
CA THR A 101 -30.52 2.60 2.83
C THR A 101 -30.25 3.89 2.04
N PRO A 102 -31.24 4.81 1.88
CA PRO A 102 -31.05 6.03 1.10
C PRO A 102 -30.17 7.03 1.82
N MET A 103 -29.34 7.77 1.06
CA MET A 103 -28.57 8.88 1.61
C MET A 103 -29.49 10.04 2.01
N PRO A 104 -29.28 10.67 3.19
CA PRO A 104 -30.04 11.84 3.62
C PRO A 104 -29.92 12.99 2.63
N LYS A 105 -31.05 13.62 2.27
CA LYS A 105 -31.10 14.71 1.28
C LYS A 105 -30.20 15.92 1.59
N PRO A 106 -30.02 16.33 2.87
CA PRO A 106 -29.05 17.39 3.19
C PRO A 106 -27.62 17.02 2.76
N LEU A 107 -27.17 15.80 3.04
CA LEU A 107 -25.83 15.34 2.70
C LEU A 107 -25.65 15.19 1.17
N GLU A 108 -26.65 14.67 0.45
CA GLU A 108 -26.63 14.65 -1.02
C GLU A 108 -26.41 16.06 -1.59
N ARG A 109 -27.08 17.07 -1.03
CA ARG A 109 -26.93 18.46 -1.48
C ARG A 109 -25.54 19.02 -1.22
N GLU A 110 -24.94 18.73 -0.07
CA GLU A 110 -23.59 19.15 0.25
C GLU A 110 -22.56 18.53 -0.74
N ILE A 111 -22.66 17.22 -1.02
CA ILE A 111 -21.79 16.54 -1.99
C ILE A 111 -21.98 17.13 -3.39
N ARG A 112 -23.21 17.32 -3.84
CA ARG A 112 -23.51 17.96 -5.16
C ARG A 112 -22.92 19.34 -5.28
N SER A 113 -23.08 20.17 -4.24
CA SER A 113 -22.54 21.52 -4.22
C SER A 113 -21.00 21.52 -4.30
N SER A 114 -20.36 20.64 -3.53
CA SER A 114 -18.90 20.53 -3.54
C SER A 114 -18.37 20.01 -4.88
N TYR A 115 -19.07 19.04 -5.48
CA TYR A 115 -18.71 18.56 -6.82
C TYR A 115 -18.91 19.65 -7.88
N ALA A 116 -20.01 20.39 -7.84
CA ALA A 116 -20.23 21.49 -8.79
C ALA A 116 -19.16 22.58 -8.68
N GLN A 117 -18.71 22.91 -7.46
CA GLN A 117 -17.59 23.85 -7.25
C GLN A 117 -16.27 23.31 -7.82
N LEU A 118 -15.99 22.01 -7.63
CA LEU A 118 -14.80 21.34 -8.16
C LEU A 118 -14.82 21.25 -9.69
N ALA A 119 -15.98 20.93 -10.24
CA ALA A 119 -16.20 20.73 -11.68
C ALA A 119 -16.12 22.04 -12.48
N GLY A 120 -16.51 23.18 -11.87
CA GLY A 120 -16.55 24.46 -12.54
C GLY A 120 -17.56 24.45 -13.70
N ASP A 121 -17.11 24.83 -14.89
CA ASP A 121 -17.95 24.88 -16.10
C ASP A 121 -18.23 23.51 -16.72
N ASP A 122 -17.46 22.47 -16.35
CA ASP A 122 -17.65 21.09 -16.86
C ASP A 122 -18.43 20.23 -15.85
N ALA A 123 -19.76 20.23 -15.94
CA ALA A 123 -20.61 19.41 -15.06
C ALA A 123 -20.34 17.89 -15.11
N GLN A 124 -19.54 17.43 -16.07
CA GLN A 124 -19.09 16.05 -16.22
C GLN A 124 -17.60 15.87 -15.95
N ALA A 125 -16.95 16.84 -15.26
CA ALA A 125 -15.53 16.76 -14.92
C ALA A 125 -15.20 15.43 -14.23
N PRO A 126 -14.25 14.66 -14.75
CA PRO A 126 -13.91 13.35 -14.17
C PRO A 126 -13.25 13.52 -12.80
N VAL A 127 -13.63 12.66 -11.87
CA VAL A 127 -13.02 12.59 -10.54
C VAL A 127 -12.63 11.17 -10.17
N ALA A 128 -11.63 11.04 -9.32
CA ALA A 128 -11.33 9.83 -8.57
C ALA A 128 -12.04 9.92 -7.21
N VAL A 129 -12.73 8.83 -6.84
CA VAL A 129 -13.40 8.71 -5.53
C VAL A 129 -12.73 7.57 -4.77
N ARG A 130 -12.13 7.89 -3.62
CA ARG A 130 -11.26 6.97 -2.88
C ARG A 130 -11.67 6.90 -1.42
N SER A 131 -11.75 5.70 -0.85
CA SER A 131 -11.90 5.53 0.59
C SER A 131 -10.65 6.03 1.33
N SER A 132 -10.86 6.66 2.48
CA SER A 132 -9.82 7.22 3.34
C SER A 132 -10.13 6.86 4.79
N ALA A 133 -9.51 5.80 5.29
CA ALA A 133 -9.76 5.33 6.65
C ALA A 133 -9.12 6.26 7.69
N THR A 134 -9.79 6.44 8.82
CA THR A 134 -9.29 7.25 9.93
C THR A 134 -8.21 6.54 10.76
N ALA A 135 -8.04 5.23 10.56
CA ALA A 135 -7.05 4.40 11.23
C ALA A 135 -6.01 3.78 10.27
N GLU A 136 -5.91 4.27 9.03
CA GLU A 136 -5.14 3.62 7.94
C GLU A 136 -3.61 3.66 8.13
N ASP A 137 -3.06 4.68 8.78
CA ASP A 137 -1.63 4.92 8.90
C ASP A 137 -1.12 4.80 10.34
N THR A 138 -1.77 3.99 11.18
CA THR A 138 -1.23 3.68 12.49
C THR A 138 -0.17 2.58 12.36
N ALA A 139 0.95 2.69 13.11
CA ALA A 139 2.04 1.71 13.11
C ALA A 139 1.60 0.27 13.50
N GLU A 140 0.33 0.08 13.85
CA GLU A 140 -0.22 -1.14 14.43
C GLU A 140 -1.22 -1.87 13.52
N SER A 141 -1.67 -1.27 12.40
CA SER A 141 -2.66 -1.90 11.53
C SER A 141 -2.53 -1.45 10.07
N SER A 142 -2.13 -2.36 9.20
CA SER A 142 -2.14 -2.16 7.75
C SER A 142 -3.50 -2.57 7.18
N PHE A 143 -4.29 -1.57 6.78
CA PHE A 143 -5.51 -1.78 6.00
C PHE A 143 -5.23 -1.88 4.49
N ALA A 144 -4.01 -2.28 4.12
CA ALA A 144 -3.59 -2.44 2.72
C ALA A 144 -4.53 -3.40 1.97
N GLY A 145 -5.07 -2.93 0.85
CA GLY A 145 -5.96 -3.73 -0.01
C GLY A 145 -7.43 -3.77 0.42
N MET A 146 -7.83 -3.05 1.49
CA MET A 146 -9.24 -2.92 1.91
C MET A 146 -9.90 -1.64 1.39
N ASN A 147 -9.14 -0.77 0.78
CA ASN A 147 -9.59 0.51 0.25
C ASN A 147 -10.07 0.37 -1.19
N GLU A 148 -11.23 0.95 -1.48
CA GLU A 148 -11.76 1.02 -2.84
C GLU A 148 -11.44 2.37 -3.49
N THR A 149 -11.13 2.33 -4.77
CA THR A 149 -10.88 3.49 -5.62
C THR A 149 -11.72 3.36 -6.89
N PHE A 150 -12.50 4.40 -7.18
CA PHE A 150 -13.30 4.49 -8.40
C PHE A 150 -12.75 5.63 -9.25
N LEU A 151 -12.33 5.31 -10.45
CA LEU A 151 -11.73 6.25 -11.39
C LEU A 151 -12.74 6.66 -12.48
N ASN A 152 -12.52 7.84 -13.06
CA ASN A 152 -13.33 8.39 -14.16
C ASN A 152 -14.83 8.48 -13.84
N ILE A 153 -15.14 8.85 -12.60
CA ILE A 153 -16.53 9.10 -12.17
C ILE A 153 -16.95 10.48 -12.65
N ARG A 154 -18.09 10.55 -13.33
CA ARG A 154 -18.60 11.77 -13.98
C ARG A 154 -20.01 12.09 -13.56
N GLY A 155 -20.24 13.37 -13.21
CA GLY A 155 -21.56 13.86 -12.79
C GLY A 155 -21.86 13.59 -11.31
N ALA A 156 -22.68 14.47 -10.74
CA ALA A 156 -22.94 14.50 -9.30
C ALA A 156 -23.64 13.23 -8.76
N ASP A 157 -24.53 12.61 -9.56
CA ASP A 157 -25.22 11.38 -9.15
C ASP A 157 -24.25 10.21 -9.03
N ALA A 158 -23.35 10.06 -10.03
CA ALA A 158 -22.34 9.03 -10.01
C ALA A 158 -21.32 9.23 -8.86
N VAL A 159 -20.98 10.48 -8.52
CA VAL A 159 -20.13 10.79 -7.37
C VAL A 159 -20.79 10.38 -6.07
N ILE A 160 -22.09 10.66 -5.88
CA ILE A 160 -22.83 10.23 -4.69
C ILE A 160 -22.87 8.70 -4.59
N ASP A 161 -23.12 8.02 -5.72
CA ASP A 161 -23.08 6.54 -5.76
C ASP A 161 -21.69 6.01 -5.39
N ALA A 162 -20.62 6.59 -5.96
CA ALA A 162 -19.25 6.19 -5.66
C ALA A 162 -18.88 6.43 -4.18
N VAL A 163 -19.34 7.54 -3.56
CA VAL A 163 -19.19 7.78 -2.12
C VAL A 163 -19.87 6.68 -1.31
N ARG A 164 -21.10 6.31 -1.67
CA ARG A 164 -21.80 5.18 -1.02
C ARG A 164 -21.06 3.87 -1.17
N ARG A 165 -20.53 3.59 -2.35
CA ARG A 165 -19.73 2.38 -2.62
C ARG A 165 -18.44 2.35 -1.79
N CYS A 166 -17.75 3.49 -1.61
CA CYS A 166 -16.62 3.59 -0.69
C CYS A 166 -17.02 3.22 0.74
N TRP A 167 -18.15 3.71 1.24
CA TRP A 167 -18.65 3.36 2.58
C TRP A 167 -19.03 1.89 2.68
N ARG A 168 -19.68 1.34 1.64
CA ARG A 168 -20.07 -0.08 1.56
C ARG A 168 -18.87 -1.03 1.60
N SER A 169 -17.69 -0.58 1.15
CA SER A 169 -16.46 -1.42 1.15
C SER A 169 -16.04 -1.86 2.56
N LEU A 170 -16.45 -1.11 3.59
CA LEU A 170 -16.26 -1.52 4.99
C LEU A 170 -16.88 -2.88 5.34
N PHE A 171 -17.85 -3.35 4.53
CA PHE A 171 -18.60 -4.58 4.77
C PHE A 171 -18.24 -5.69 3.79
N GLY A 172 -17.09 -5.60 3.14
CA GLY A 172 -16.48 -6.71 2.41
C GLY A 172 -16.08 -7.85 3.35
N ALA A 173 -16.23 -9.10 2.91
CA ALA A 173 -15.91 -10.27 3.73
C ALA A 173 -14.51 -10.22 4.35
N ARG A 174 -13.52 -9.76 3.58
CA ARG A 174 -12.13 -9.57 4.05
C ARG A 174 -12.03 -8.53 5.17
N THR A 175 -12.73 -7.39 5.06
CA THR A 175 -12.73 -6.33 6.06
C THR A 175 -13.42 -6.78 7.35
N ILE A 176 -14.52 -7.55 7.22
CA ILE A 176 -15.23 -8.16 8.36
C ILE A 176 -14.33 -9.19 9.04
N TYR A 177 -13.67 -10.07 8.27
CA TYR A 177 -12.71 -11.04 8.79
C TYR A 177 -11.59 -10.38 9.58
N TYR A 178 -10.92 -9.39 8.96
CA TYR A 178 -9.82 -8.66 9.59
C TYR A 178 -10.23 -8.02 10.92
N ARG A 179 -11.40 -7.38 10.97
CA ARG A 179 -11.92 -6.78 12.20
C ARG A 179 -12.22 -7.85 13.25
N GLY A 180 -12.84 -8.96 12.85
CA GLY A 180 -13.16 -10.06 13.76
C GLY A 180 -11.94 -10.69 14.40
N VAL A 181 -10.90 -11.00 13.60
CA VAL A 181 -9.64 -11.58 14.09
C VAL A 181 -8.88 -10.63 15.02
N ASN A 182 -8.96 -9.32 14.77
CA ASN A 182 -8.26 -8.32 15.60
C ASN A 182 -9.13 -7.73 16.73
N GLY A 183 -10.32 -8.28 16.96
CA GLY A 183 -11.19 -7.86 18.07
C GLY A 183 -11.81 -6.48 17.92
N PHE A 184 -11.86 -5.91 16.71
CA PHE A 184 -12.54 -4.65 16.44
C PHE A 184 -14.04 -4.86 16.31
N THR A 185 -14.84 -3.91 16.82
CA THR A 185 -16.29 -3.92 16.62
C THR A 185 -16.65 -3.77 15.16
N GLN A 186 -17.57 -4.61 14.65
CA GLN A 186 -17.89 -4.65 13.22
C GLN A 186 -18.55 -3.36 12.69
N ALA A 187 -19.28 -2.65 13.52
CA ALA A 187 -19.99 -1.42 13.16
C ALA A 187 -19.30 -0.12 13.67
N GLY A 188 -18.16 -0.22 14.37
CA GLY A 188 -17.54 0.89 15.11
C GLY A 188 -16.60 1.79 14.30
N MET A 189 -16.31 1.46 13.03
CA MET A 189 -15.36 2.24 12.24
C MET A 189 -16.05 3.31 11.40
N ASP A 190 -15.48 4.50 11.42
CA ASP A 190 -15.88 5.61 10.54
C ASP A 190 -14.84 5.75 9.40
N ILE A 191 -15.31 6.20 8.25
CA ILE A 191 -14.51 6.34 7.05
C ILE A 191 -14.84 7.64 6.34
N ALA A 192 -13.81 8.34 5.90
CA ALA A 192 -13.92 9.47 4.99
C ALA A 192 -13.80 9.02 3.53
N VAL A 193 -14.23 9.87 2.62
CA VAL A 193 -14.10 9.65 1.17
C VAL A 193 -13.49 10.87 0.53
N VAL A 194 -12.39 10.67 -0.17
CA VAL A 194 -11.71 11.68 -0.98
C VAL A 194 -12.35 11.72 -2.37
N VAL A 195 -12.74 12.90 -2.81
CA VAL A 195 -13.18 13.19 -4.19
C VAL A 195 -12.17 14.16 -4.79
N GLN A 196 -11.33 13.67 -5.70
CA GLN A 196 -10.23 14.42 -6.29
C GLN A 196 -10.43 14.57 -7.80
N ARG A 197 -10.17 15.76 -8.33
CA ARG A 197 -10.19 15.99 -9.78
C ARG A 197 -9.21 15.06 -10.46
N GLN A 198 -9.68 14.34 -11.45
CA GLN A 198 -8.87 13.36 -12.16
C GLN A 198 -8.16 14.00 -13.35
N LEU A 199 -6.88 13.68 -13.50
CA LEU A 199 -6.05 14.15 -14.61
C LEU A 199 -6.14 13.17 -15.77
N ALA A 200 -6.13 13.67 -17.00
CA ALA A 200 -5.92 12.87 -18.19
C ALA A 200 -4.42 12.48 -18.27
N SER A 201 -4.01 11.60 -17.36
CA SER A 201 -2.61 11.22 -17.20
C SER A 201 -2.07 10.52 -18.44
N THR A 202 -0.92 10.98 -18.94
CA THR A 202 -0.17 10.32 -20.03
C THR A 202 0.90 9.37 -19.48
N ARG A 203 1.38 9.65 -18.28
CA ARG A 203 2.39 8.88 -17.54
C ARG A 203 2.14 9.08 -16.06
N ALA A 204 2.27 8.02 -15.30
CA ALA A 204 2.10 8.07 -13.86
C ALA A 204 2.94 7.00 -13.18
N GLY A 205 3.11 7.15 -11.88
CA GLY A 205 3.88 6.19 -11.11
C GLY A 205 3.94 6.52 -9.64
N VAL A 206 4.92 5.92 -9.01
CA VAL A 206 5.21 6.09 -7.59
C VAL A 206 6.64 6.56 -7.41
N MET A 207 6.90 7.19 -6.29
CA MET A 207 8.25 7.58 -5.91
C MET A 207 8.42 7.41 -4.40
N PHE A 208 9.51 6.76 -4.04
CA PHE A 208 9.98 6.67 -2.67
C PHE A 208 11.11 7.65 -2.44
N THR A 209 11.02 8.45 -1.39
CA THR A 209 12.12 9.37 -1.03
C THR A 209 13.23 8.70 -0.23
N VAL A 210 13.24 7.39 -0.17
CA VAL A 210 14.28 6.51 0.37
C VAL A 210 14.25 5.25 -0.47
N ASN A 211 15.37 4.55 -0.63
CA ASN A 211 15.34 3.27 -1.35
C ASN A 211 14.69 2.19 -0.46
N PRO A 212 13.47 1.71 -0.78
CA PRO A 212 12.74 0.76 0.09
C PRO A 212 13.35 -0.64 0.10
N ALA A 213 14.23 -0.97 -0.87
CA ALA A 213 14.88 -2.28 -0.95
C ALA A 213 16.17 -2.34 -0.13
N THR A 214 16.93 -1.23 -0.07
CA THR A 214 18.24 -1.18 0.58
C THR A 214 18.23 -0.40 1.89
N GLY A 215 17.20 0.46 2.12
CA GLY A 215 17.16 1.39 3.24
C GLY A 215 18.00 2.66 3.04
N GLU A 216 18.66 2.80 1.87
CA GLU A 216 19.53 3.94 1.56
C GLU A 216 18.74 5.26 1.55
N ARG A 217 19.04 6.15 2.51
CA ARG A 217 18.33 7.43 2.71
C ARG A 217 18.76 8.54 1.77
N ASP A 218 19.88 8.40 1.09
CA ASP A 218 20.41 9.34 0.11
C ASP A 218 19.97 9.06 -1.33
N GLU A 219 19.12 8.05 -1.51
CA GLU A 219 18.52 7.68 -2.78
C GLU A 219 17.02 7.96 -2.82
N LEU A 220 16.54 8.40 -3.99
CA LEU A 220 15.13 8.36 -4.38
C LEU A 220 14.93 7.22 -5.39
N VAL A 221 13.81 6.51 -5.29
CA VAL A 221 13.43 5.49 -6.26
C VAL A 221 12.13 5.93 -6.92
N ILE A 222 12.14 6.05 -8.25
CA ILE A 222 10.99 6.45 -9.06
C ILE A 222 10.61 5.25 -9.92
N GLU A 223 9.36 4.85 -9.89
CA GLU A 223 8.78 3.84 -10.77
C GLU A 223 7.66 4.47 -11.58
N GLY A 224 7.58 4.16 -12.87
CA GLY A 224 6.58 4.75 -13.73
C GLY A 224 6.16 3.90 -14.92
N SER A 225 4.94 4.12 -15.39
CA SER A 225 4.37 3.53 -16.59
C SER A 225 3.58 4.55 -17.40
N PHE A 226 3.22 4.19 -18.63
CA PHE A 226 2.32 4.98 -19.45
C PHE A 226 0.89 4.94 -18.91
N GLY A 227 0.12 6.00 -19.16
CA GLY A 227 -1.28 6.12 -18.77
C GLY A 227 -1.49 6.39 -17.29
N LEU A 228 -2.45 5.67 -16.69
CA LEU A 228 -2.87 5.82 -15.31
C LEU A 228 -1.97 5.05 -14.34
N GLY A 229 -1.72 5.63 -13.17
CA GLY A 229 -0.92 5.02 -12.09
C GLY A 229 -1.48 3.69 -11.57
N GLU A 230 -2.75 3.38 -11.86
CA GLU A 230 -3.37 2.11 -11.51
C GLU A 230 -2.55 0.91 -12.00
N SER A 231 -1.93 0.99 -13.18
CA SER A 231 -1.11 -0.09 -13.76
C SER A 231 0.13 -0.40 -12.91
N VAL A 232 0.72 0.62 -12.28
CA VAL A 232 1.89 0.47 -11.40
C VAL A 232 1.48 -0.05 -10.03
N VAL A 233 0.46 0.58 -9.42
CA VAL A 233 -0.02 0.22 -8.07
C VAL A 233 -0.64 -1.17 -8.02
N SER A 234 -1.40 -1.56 -9.05
CA SER A 234 -1.96 -2.92 -9.16
C SER A 234 -0.92 -3.97 -9.51
N GLY A 235 0.26 -3.56 -10.00
CA GLY A 235 1.29 -4.46 -10.49
C GLY A 235 0.98 -5.11 -11.83
N SER A 236 0.03 -4.55 -12.59
CA SER A 236 -0.37 -5.10 -13.90
C SER A 236 0.72 -4.96 -14.96
N VAL A 237 1.72 -4.10 -14.72
CA VAL A 237 2.88 -3.91 -15.58
C VAL A 237 4.15 -3.92 -14.77
N SER A 238 5.28 -4.21 -15.42
CA SER A 238 6.62 -3.98 -14.87
C SER A 238 7.02 -2.54 -15.21
N PRO A 239 7.02 -1.60 -14.24
CA PRO A 239 7.30 -0.20 -14.50
C PRO A 239 8.78 0.04 -14.80
N ASP A 240 9.11 1.11 -15.53
CA ASP A 240 10.47 1.62 -15.58
C ASP A 240 10.89 2.10 -14.20
N ARG A 241 12.18 1.92 -13.87
CA ARG A 241 12.74 2.28 -12.57
C ARG A 241 13.95 3.18 -12.71
N TYR A 242 13.99 4.24 -11.89
CA TYR A 242 15.07 5.18 -11.82
C TYR A 242 15.53 5.33 -10.37
N VAL A 243 16.84 5.20 -10.12
CA VAL A 243 17.46 5.50 -8.82
C VAL A 243 18.22 6.80 -8.96
N VAL A 244 17.87 7.77 -8.13
CA VAL A 244 18.38 9.14 -8.19
C VAL A 244 19.08 9.48 -6.88
N GLU A 245 20.28 10.03 -6.95
CA GLU A 245 20.98 10.57 -5.79
C GLU A 245 20.27 11.82 -5.27
N LYS A 246 19.86 11.80 -4.03
CA LYS A 246 19.04 12.86 -3.43
C LYS A 246 19.74 14.23 -3.38
N ALA A 247 21.04 14.26 -3.10
CA ALA A 247 21.80 15.51 -2.95
C ALA A 247 22.01 16.24 -4.29
N THR A 248 22.40 15.52 -5.32
CA THR A 248 22.80 16.07 -6.62
C THR A 248 21.72 15.98 -7.69
N LEU A 249 20.69 15.14 -7.47
CA LEU A 249 19.68 14.75 -8.45
C LEU A 249 20.25 13.98 -9.65
N ALA A 250 21.46 13.42 -9.52
CA ALA A 250 22.06 12.59 -10.56
C ALA A 250 21.36 11.24 -10.65
N ILE A 251 20.98 10.82 -11.85
CA ILE A 251 20.41 9.50 -12.12
C ILE A 251 21.54 8.48 -12.03
N ARG A 252 21.56 7.69 -10.95
CA ARG A 252 22.56 6.63 -10.71
C ARG A 252 22.27 5.36 -11.49
N ARG A 253 20.97 5.03 -11.66
CA ARG A 253 20.52 3.80 -12.32
C ARG A 253 19.23 4.05 -13.08
N ARG A 254 19.13 3.45 -14.26
CA ARG A 254 17.95 3.42 -15.11
C ARG A 254 17.69 1.98 -15.54
N GLU A 255 16.48 1.50 -15.32
CA GLU A 255 16.00 0.20 -15.75
C GLU A 255 14.72 0.42 -16.56
N VAL A 256 14.80 0.18 -17.87
CA VAL A 256 13.65 0.26 -18.77
C VAL A 256 13.12 -1.15 -18.97
N HIS A 257 11.88 -1.39 -18.57
CA HIS A 257 11.24 -2.69 -18.67
C HIS A 257 10.29 -2.73 -19.85
N HIS A 258 9.92 -3.93 -20.26
CA HIS A 258 8.89 -4.16 -21.26
C HIS A 258 7.50 -3.98 -20.61
N LYS A 259 6.75 -2.98 -21.05
CA LYS A 259 5.40 -2.64 -20.58
C LYS A 259 4.39 -3.17 -21.58
N GLU A 260 3.65 -4.24 -21.24
CA GLU A 260 2.76 -4.92 -22.19
C GLU A 260 1.49 -4.12 -22.50
N LEU A 261 1.00 -3.35 -21.52
CA LEU A 261 -0.26 -2.64 -21.63
C LEU A 261 -0.21 -1.25 -21.01
N VAL A 262 -1.18 -0.44 -21.37
CA VAL A 262 -1.50 0.84 -20.73
C VAL A 262 -2.94 0.80 -20.21
N ILE A 263 -3.15 1.37 -19.02
CA ILE A 263 -4.49 1.63 -18.50
C ILE A 263 -4.80 3.10 -18.76
N GLU A 264 -5.91 3.35 -19.43
CA GLU A 264 -6.38 4.69 -19.82
C GLU A 264 -7.88 4.85 -19.55
N TYR A 265 -8.41 6.07 -19.65
CA TYR A 265 -9.85 6.27 -19.45
C TYR A 265 -10.66 5.66 -20.58
N ALA A 266 -11.73 4.97 -20.19
CA ALA A 266 -12.76 4.62 -21.14
C ALA A 266 -13.66 5.83 -21.45
N PRO A 267 -14.11 6.02 -22.70
CA PRO A 267 -14.96 7.15 -23.08
C PRO A 267 -16.26 7.23 -22.26
N ASP A 268 -16.81 6.08 -21.89
CA ASP A 268 -18.11 5.95 -21.21
C ASP A 268 -18.00 5.90 -19.70
N GLY A 269 -16.80 6.20 -19.13
CA GLY A 269 -16.52 6.11 -17.70
C GLY A 269 -15.72 4.87 -17.32
N GLY A 270 -15.07 4.91 -16.15
CA GLY A 270 -14.13 3.87 -15.71
C GLY A 270 -12.83 3.86 -16.52
N THR A 271 -12.13 2.73 -16.50
CA THR A 271 -10.83 2.54 -17.17
C THR A 271 -10.89 1.39 -18.17
N GLN A 272 -10.01 1.41 -19.16
CA GLN A 272 -9.82 0.36 -20.13
C GLN A 272 -8.34 0.03 -20.29
N GLN A 273 -8.05 -1.20 -20.70
CA GLN A 273 -6.71 -1.64 -21.02
C GLN A 273 -6.50 -1.63 -22.53
N ARG A 274 -5.35 -1.11 -22.97
CA ARG A 274 -4.89 -1.17 -24.36
C ARG A 274 -3.50 -1.80 -24.39
N MET A 275 -3.32 -2.80 -25.26
CA MET A 275 -1.99 -3.39 -25.49
C MET A 275 -1.10 -2.37 -26.19
N LEU A 276 0.14 -2.27 -25.74
CA LEU A 276 1.18 -1.44 -26.37
C LEU A 276 1.78 -2.19 -27.56
N SER A 277 2.22 -1.44 -28.57
CA SER A 277 3.07 -2.00 -29.63
C SER A 277 4.45 -2.32 -29.06
N GLU A 278 5.22 -3.19 -29.72
CA GLU A 278 6.58 -3.53 -29.31
C GLU A 278 7.50 -2.28 -29.19
N GLU A 279 7.31 -1.30 -30.05
CA GLU A 279 8.06 -0.04 -30.00
C GLU A 279 7.67 0.80 -28.77
N GLU A 280 6.38 0.91 -28.47
CA GLU A 280 5.88 1.61 -27.27
C GLU A 280 6.31 0.89 -25.98
N ALA A 281 6.25 -0.44 -25.99
CA ALA A 281 6.51 -1.29 -24.81
C ALA A 281 7.91 -1.12 -24.22
N VAL A 282 8.91 -0.86 -25.05
CA VAL A 282 10.32 -0.72 -24.64
C VAL A 282 10.79 0.73 -24.55
N ARG A 283 9.92 1.70 -24.87
CA ARG A 283 10.27 3.13 -24.79
C ARG A 283 10.35 3.57 -23.31
N PRO A 284 11.38 4.36 -22.93
CA PRO A 284 11.45 4.96 -21.62
C PRO A 284 10.19 5.80 -21.30
N VAL A 285 9.66 5.66 -20.10
CA VAL A 285 8.45 6.40 -19.65
C VAL A 285 8.78 7.86 -19.38
N LEU A 286 9.95 8.14 -18.80
CA LEU A 286 10.39 9.49 -18.47
C LEU A 286 11.70 9.86 -19.19
N SER A 287 11.81 11.12 -19.60
CA SER A 287 13.09 11.72 -19.97
C SER A 287 13.94 12.01 -18.72
N ASP A 288 15.22 12.33 -18.90
CA ASP A 288 16.11 12.66 -17.78
C ASP A 288 15.66 13.92 -17.03
N GLU A 289 15.18 14.92 -17.76
CA GLU A 289 14.64 16.16 -17.20
C GLU A 289 13.37 15.87 -16.36
N GLU A 290 12.51 14.96 -16.82
CA GLU A 290 11.30 14.56 -16.10
C GLU A 290 11.64 13.75 -14.85
N VAL A 291 12.60 12.84 -14.90
CA VAL A 291 13.11 12.13 -13.72
C VAL A 291 13.62 13.10 -12.66
N VAL A 292 14.41 14.10 -13.07
CA VAL A 292 14.92 15.15 -12.17
C VAL A 292 13.78 15.98 -11.60
N ALA A 293 12.76 16.33 -12.39
CA ALA A 293 11.60 17.09 -11.91
C ALA A 293 10.80 16.32 -10.85
N VAL A 294 10.56 15.02 -11.06
CA VAL A 294 9.90 14.15 -10.08
C VAL A 294 10.74 14.05 -8.82
N ALA A 295 12.05 13.81 -8.94
CA ALA A 295 12.96 13.71 -7.79
C ALA A 295 13.01 15.00 -6.97
N GLU A 296 13.06 16.17 -7.63
CA GLU A 296 13.05 17.48 -6.95
C GLU A 296 11.74 17.69 -6.18
N LEU A 297 10.61 17.31 -6.78
CA LEU A 297 9.31 17.38 -6.10
C LEU A 297 9.29 16.46 -4.87
N GLY A 298 9.83 15.24 -4.96
CA GLY A 298 9.97 14.31 -3.84
C GLY A 298 10.82 14.88 -2.70
N ARG A 299 11.95 15.48 -3.03
CA ARG A 299 12.84 16.14 -2.06
C ARG A 299 12.13 17.29 -1.33
N ARG A 300 11.29 18.07 -2.03
CA ARG A 300 10.48 19.15 -1.42
C ARG A 300 9.45 18.59 -0.48
N ILE A 301 8.79 17.48 -0.85
CA ILE A 301 7.77 16.80 -0.01
C ILE A 301 8.42 16.24 1.24
N GLU A 302 9.52 15.46 1.11
CA GLU A 302 10.23 14.93 2.27
C GLU A 302 10.69 16.03 3.23
N LYS A 303 11.22 17.12 2.69
CA LYS A 303 11.63 18.29 3.49
C LYS A 303 10.46 18.90 4.24
N HIS A 304 9.28 18.96 3.63
CA HIS A 304 8.05 19.48 4.24
C HIS A 304 7.57 18.58 5.40
N TYR A 305 7.54 17.26 5.19
CA TYR A 305 7.09 16.32 6.21
C TYR A 305 8.16 16.01 7.27
N GLY A 306 9.44 16.19 6.96
CA GLY A 306 10.57 15.85 7.83
C GLY A 306 10.82 14.35 7.96
N SER A 307 10.19 13.53 7.13
CA SER A 307 10.31 12.07 7.11
C SER A 307 10.21 11.52 5.70
N PRO A 308 10.80 10.33 5.41
CA PRO A 308 10.68 9.67 4.12
C PRO A 308 9.23 9.44 3.72
N GLN A 309 8.95 9.61 2.41
CA GLN A 309 7.61 9.56 1.85
C GLN A 309 7.51 8.55 0.70
N ASP A 310 6.38 7.90 0.62
CA ASP A 310 5.87 7.16 -0.52
C ASP A 310 4.81 8.02 -1.21
N THR A 311 4.99 8.30 -2.49
CA THR A 311 4.17 9.28 -3.21
C THR A 311 3.71 8.73 -4.55
N GLU A 312 2.50 9.14 -4.98
CA GLU A 312 1.97 8.89 -6.31
C GLU A 312 2.06 10.19 -7.14
N TRP A 313 2.59 10.09 -8.35
CA TRP A 313 2.76 11.22 -9.26
C TRP A 313 2.14 10.94 -10.64
N ALA A 314 1.81 12.01 -11.38
CA ALA A 314 1.35 11.90 -12.76
C ALA A 314 1.77 13.12 -13.58
N PHE A 315 1.96 12.90 -14.89
CA PHE A 315 2.07 13.97 -15.89
C PHE A 315 0.77 14.07 -16.68
N ASP A 316 0.26 15.26 -16.82
CA ASP A 316 -0.84 15.57 -17.70
C ASP A 316 -0.40 15.69 -19.18
N PRO A 317 -1.32 15.83 -20.16
CA PRO A 317 -1.00 15.96 -21.58
C PRO A 317 -0.16 17.22 -21.91
N ASP A 318 -0.27 18.26 -21.07
CA ASP A 318 0.46 19.52 -21.25
C ASP A 318 1.88 19.46 -20.64
N GLY A 319 2.26 18.33 -20.04
CA GLY A 319 3.54 18.10 -19.38
C GLY A 319 3.60 18.63 -17.95
N GLY A 320 2.48 19.00 -17.37
CA GLY A 320 2.37 19.38 -15.95
C GLY A 320 2.60 18.18 -15.04
N LEU A 321 3.50 18.32 -14.07
CA LEU A 321 3.74 17.30 -13.02
C LEU A 321 2.84 17.55 -11.83
N TRP A 322 2.12 16.50 -11.41
CA TRP A 322 1.16 16.54 -10.33
C TRP A 322 1.45 15.47 -9.28
N MET A 323 1.17 15.79 -8.01
CA MET A 323 1.20 14.84 -6.90
C MET A 323 -0.23 14.38 -6.59
N LEU A 324 -0.44 13.07 -6.64
CA LEU A 324 -1.77 12.47 -6.46
C LEU A 324 -2.01 11.98 -5.03
N GLN A 325 -0.94 11.59 -4.33
CA GLN A 325 -0.99 11.11 -2.94
C GLN A 325 0.42 11.18 -2.34
N SER A 326 0.50 11.31 -1.00
CA SER A 326 1.73 11.11 -0.22
C SER A 326 1.38 10.43 1.09
N ARG A 327 2.28 9.55 1.57
CA ARG A 327 2.19 8.93 2.88
C ARG A 327 3.58 8.72 3.46
N PRO A 328 3.75 8.79 4.80
CA PRO A 328 5.04 8.47 5.41
C PRO A 328 5.39 7.00 5.23
N ILE A 329 6.68 6.72 5.03
CA ILE A 329 7.21 5.35 5.03
C ILE A 329 7.47 4.98 6.48
N THR A 330 6.67 4.05 7.03
CA THR A 330 6.74 3.62 8.43
C THR A 330 7.55 2.34 8.67
N THR A 331 7.85 1.59 7.60
CA THR A 331 8.48 0.26 7.66
C THR A 331 9.99 0.27 7.35
N LEU A 332 10.65 1.42 7.53
CA LEU A 332 12.11 1.46 7.43
C LEU A 332 12.71 0.81 8.68
N HIS A 333 13.33 -0.34 8.51
CA HIS A 333 14.22 -0.89 9.53
C HIS A 333 15.48 0.00 9.58
N ASP A 334 15.72 0.68 10.68
CA ASP A 334 16.91 1.54 10.90
C ASP A 334 18.23 0.73 11.04
N GLU A 335 18.14 -0.59 11.01
CA GLU A 335 19.32 -1.45 10.98
C GLU A 335 19.41 -2.09 9.58
N PRO A 336 20.58 -1.97 8.89
CA PRO A 336 20.89 -2.89 7.81
C PRO A 336 20.80 -4.30 8.42
N PRO A 337 20.26 -5.31 7.69
CA PRO A 337 20.20 -6.66 8.20
C PRO A 337 21.59 -7.02 8.70
N ALA A 338 21.70 -7.22 10.02
CA ALA A 338 22.95 -7.55 10.68
C ALA A 338 23.50 -8.82 10.04
N GLY A 339 24.57 -8.68 9.24
CA GLY A 339 25.20 -9.79 8.55
C GLY A 339 25.06 -9.77 7.03
N ALA A 340 25.37 -8.67 6.35
CA ALA A 340 26.00 -8.78 5.06
C ALA A 340 27.40 -9.42 5.28
N VAL A 341 27.41 -10.70 5.63
CA VAL A 341 28.60 -11.52 5.50
C VAL A 341 28.87 -11.55 4.01
N GLU A 342 30.00 -11.00 3.58
CA GLU A 342 30.60 -11.34 2.29
C GLU A 342 30.80 -12.87 2.28
N VAL A 343 29.78 -13.58 1.82
CA VAL A 343 29.86 -15.01 1.58
C VAL A 343 30.72 -15.16 0.35
N GLN A 344 31.94 -15.64 0.57
CA GLN A 344 32.83 -16.07 -0.48
C GLN A 344 32.09 -17.03 -1.44
N PRO A 345 32.30 -16.92 -2.75
CA PRO A 345 31.54 -17.68 -3.73
C PRO A 345 31.84 -19.19 -3.57
N SER A 346 30.89 -19.90 -2.98
CA SER A 346 30.75 -21.33 -3.20
C SER A 346 30.15 -21.53 -4.58
N GLU A 347 30.75 -22.34 -5.41
CA GLU A 347 30.46 -22.73 -6.80
C GLU A 347 29.45 -21.87 -7.60
N PRO A 348 29.71 -21.56 -8.87
CA PRO A 348 28.85 -20.64 -9.66
C PRO A 348 27.48 -21.30 -9.88
N GLN A 349 26.50 -20.91 -9.06
CA GLN A 349 25.11 -21.29 -9.28
C GLN A 349 24.57 -20.60 -10.53
N THR A 350 23.81 -21.32 -11.34
CA THR A 350 23.16 -20.80 -12.54
C THR A 350 22.05 -19.82 -12.13
N VAL A 351 22.10 -18.59 -12.64
CA VAL A 351 20.99 -17.64 -12.50
C VAL A 351 19.88 -18.03 -13.46
N LEU A 352 18.74 -18.45 -12.93
CA LEU A 352 17.57 -18.83 -13.71
C LEU A 352 16.76 -17.59 -14.15
N LEU A 353 16.55 -16.65 -13.21
CA LEU A 353 15.72 -15.48 -13.42
C LEU A 353 16.33 -14.22 -12.78
N ARG A 354 15.95 -13.07 -13.32
CA ARG A 354 16.22 -11.76 -12.75
C ARG A 354 14.91 -10.98 -12.63
N GLY A 355 14.77 -10.21 -11.57
CA GLY A 355 13.63 -9.34 -11.31
C GLY A 355 14.01 -8.26 -10.31
N LEU A 356 13.01 -7.64 -9.71
CA LEU A 356 13.18 -6.63 -8.67
C LEU A 356 13.10 -7.29 -7.29
N GLY A 357 14.02 -6.97 -6.39
CA GLY A 357 13.95 -7.40 -5.00
C GLY A 357 12.82 -6.70 -4.26
N GLY A 358 11.64 -7.29 -4.25
CA GLY A 358 10.42 -6.73 -3.63
C GLY A 358 10.47 -6.69 -2.10
N ALA A 359 11.07 -7.69 -1.47
CA ALA A 359 11.38 -7.76 -0.04
C ALA A 359 12.72 -8.45 0.13
N PRO A 360 13.66 -7.89 0.92
CA PRO A 360 15.02 -8.40 1.02
C PRO A 360 15.10 -9.76 1.73
N GLY A 361 16.19 -10.47 1.51
CA GLY A 361 16.47 -11.78 2.13
C GLY A 361 16.78 -12.86 1.10
N SER A 362 17.07 -14.06 1.59
CA SER A 362 17.32 -15.23 0.76
C SER A 362 16.69 -16.48 1.37
N ALA A 363 15.99 -17.26 0.55
CA ALA A 363 15.43 -18.53 0.97
C ALA A 363 15.45 -19.54 -0.18
N SER A 364 15.47 -20.83 0.17
CA SER A 364 15.44 -21.94 -0.79
C SER A 364 14.23 -22.83 -0.53
N GLY A 365 13.62 -23.34 -1.58
CA GLY A 365 12.48 -24.24 -1.51
C GLY A 365 12.12 -24.83 -2.85
N ALA A 366 11.16 -25.74 -2.87
CA ALA A 366 10.61 -26.26 -4.12
C ALA A 366 9.69 -25.21 -4.76
N ALA A 367 9.92 -24.86 -6.00
CA ALA A 367 9.05 -23.96 -6.75
C ALA A 367 7.64 -24.57 -6.89
N ARG A 368 6.60 -23.79 -6.58
CA ARG A 368 5.20 -24.11 -6.81
C ARG A 368 4.58 -23.06 -7.70
N VAL A 369 4.34 -23.47 -8.94
CA VAL A 369 3.78 -22.59 -9.96
C VAL A 369 2.27 -22.66 -9.84
N LEU A 370 1.65 -21.56 -9.36
CA LEU A 370 0.21 -21.44 -9.21
C LEU A 370 -0.33 -20.35 -10.14
N THR A 371 -1.29 -20.72 -10.97
CA THR A 371 -1.96 -19.80 -11.89
C THR A 371 -3.24 -19.21 -11.29
N SER A 372 -3.79 -19.87 -10.28
CA SER A 372 -5.01 -19.45 -9.59
C SER A 372 -5.05 -19.95 -8.15
N LEU A 373 -5.90 -19.30 -7.32
CA LEU A 373 -6.16 -19.73 -5.93
C LEU A 373 -6.83 -21.12 -5.83
N ALA A 374 -7.46 -21.59 -6.91
CA ALA A 374 -8.06 -22.94 -6.94
C ALA A 374 -6.99 -24.05 -6.77
N GLU A 375 -5.72 -23.74 -7.09
CA GLU A 375 -4.58 -24.64 -6.98
C GLU A 375 -3.88 -24.57 -5.62
N SER A 376 -4.43 -23.81 -4.67
CA SER A 376 -3.83 -23.53 -3.34
C SER A 376 -3.42 -24.76 -2.54
N GLY A 377 -4.10 -25.90 -2.74
CA GLY A 377 -3.79 -27.17 -2.09
C GLY A 377 -2.45 -27.80 -2.48
N SER A 378 -1.81 -27.35 -3.56
CA SER A 378 -0.51 -27.86 -4.03
C SER A 378 0.68 -27.19 -3.32
N LEU A 379 0.51 -26.02 -2.68
CA LEU A 379 1.57 -25.32 -1.95
C LEU A 379 1.77 -25.98 -0.57
N SER A 380 2.98 -26.42 -0.28
CA SER A 380 3.39 -26.87 1.03
C SER A 380 4.12 -25.78 1.80
N ASP A 381 4.18 -25.90 3.13
CA ASP A 381 4.92 -24.96 3.96
C ASP A 381 6.42 -25.06 3.63
N GLY A 382 7.03 -23.89 3.37
CA GLY A 382 8.43 -23.81 2.98
C GLY A 382 8.71 -23.93 1.47
N ASP A 383 7.67 -24.07 0.63
CA ASP A 383 7.81 -23.97 -0.82
C ASP A 383 8.05 -22.51 -1.28
N VAL A 384 8.58 -22.33 -2.47
CA VAL A 384 8.68 -21.03 -3.16
C VAL A 384 7.43 -20.84 -4.00
N LEU A 385 6.61 -19.86 -3.63
CA LEU A 385 5.42 -19.50 -4.40
C LEU A 385 5.80 -18.77 -5.68
N VAL A 386 5.43 -19.34 -6.84
CA VAL A 386 5.66 -18.77 -8.16
C VAL A 386 4.30 -18.51 -8.81
N THR A 387 4.04 -17.28 -9.20
CA THR A 387 2.77 -16.90 -9.84
C THR A 387 2.93 -15.71 -10.77
N HIS A 388 1.93 -15.46 -11.61
CA HIS A 388 1.95 -14.27 -12.47
C HIS A 388 1.94 -12.98 -11.62
N MET A 389 1.00 -12.88 -10.67
CA MET A 389 0.86 -11.77 -9.73
C MET A 389 0.04 -12.23 -8.52
N THR A 390 0.28 -11.66 -7.34
CA THR A 390 -0.56 -11.90 -6.17
C THR A 390 -1.62 -10.81 -6.01
N SER A 391 -2.74 -11.18 -5.39
CA SER A 391 -3.77 -10.27 -4.90
C SER A 391 -3.98 -10.49 -3.40
N PRO A 392 -4.71 -9.63 -2.70
CA PRO A 392 -4.92 -9.80 -1.27
C PRO A 392 -5.49 -11.16 -0.83
N ASP A 393 -6.19 -11.87 -1.72
CA ASP A 393 -6.70 -13.23 -1.43
C ASP A 393 -5.60 -14.29 -1.35
N TRP A 394 -4.39 -13.98 -1.81
CA TRP A 394 -3.22 -14.85 -1.75
C TRP A 394 -2.51 -14.84 -0.39
N LEU A 395 -2.88 -13.93 0.52
CA LEU A 395 -2.22 -13.77 1.82
C LEU A 395 -2.03 -15.08 2.61
N PRO A 396 -3.02 -16.00 2.69
CA PRO A 396 -2.83 -17.28 3.38
C PRO A 396 -1.74 -18.16 2.75
N LEU A 397 -1.58 -18.12 1.43
CA LEU A 397 -0.54 -18.86 0.71
C LEU A 397 0.82 -18.19 0.89
N MET A 398 0.85 -16.85 0.82
CA MET A 398 2.08 -16.09 1.01
C MET A 398 2.72 -16.35 2.38
N ARG A 399 1.91 -16.49 3.44
CA ARG A 399 2.39 -16.79 4.81
C ARG A 399 3.05 -18.15 4.94
N ARG A 400 2.72 -19.12 4.08
CA ARG A 400 3.26 -20.48 4.07
C ARG A 400 4.51 -20.61 3.22
N ALA A 401 4.72 -19.67 2.31
CA ALA A 401 5.84 -19.70 1.37
C ALA A 401 7.16 -19.32 2.05
N ALA A 402 8.25 -19.99 1.66
CA ALA A 402 9.60 -19.59 2.06
C ALA A 402 10.08 -18.34 1.31
N ALA A 403 9.65 -18.19 0.06
CA ALA A 403 9.89 -17.01 -0.77
C ALA A 403 8.79 -16.87 -1.83
N ILE A 404 8.72 -15.69 -2.45
CA ILE A 404 7.73 -15.38 -3.47
C ILE A 404 8.43 -14.88 -4.73
N VAL A 405 7.99 -15.38 -5.89
CA VAL A 405 8.49 -14.96 -7.21
C VAL A 405 7.27 -14.66 -8.10
N THR A 406 7.26 -13.47 -8.73
CA THR A 406 6.18 -13.10 -9.66
C THR A 406 6.70 -12.71 -11.04
N ASP A 407 5.89 -12.98 -12.08
CA ASP A 407 6.19 -12.51 -13.44
C ASP A 407 6.11 -11.00 -13.53
N SER A 408 5.02 -10.42 -13.02
CA SER A 408 4.73 -8.99 -13.09
C SER A 408 4.91 -8.31 -11.74
N GLY A 409 4.99 -6.98 -11.76
CA GLY A 409 4.96 -6.11 -10.58
C GLY A 409 6.25 -5.33 -10.33
N GLY A 410 6.09 -4.21 -9.65
CA GLY A 410 7.14 -3.34 -9.15
C GLY A 410 7.22 -3.35 -7.62
N MET A 411 7.96 -2.42 -7.05
CA MET A 411 8.19 -2.30 -5.60
C MET A 411 6.92 -2.00 -4.78
N THR A 412 5.88 -1.49 -5.43
CA THR A 412 4.59 -1.15 -4.84
C THR A 412 3.50 -2.18 -5.08
N CYS A 413 3.78 -3.25 -5.83
CA CYS A 413 2.77 -4.28 -6.05
C CYS A 413 2.43 -5.03 -4.75
N HIS A 414 1.28 -5.66 -4.72
CA HIS A 414 0.79 -6.41 -3.55
C HIS A 414 1.83 -7.45 -3.05
N ALA A 415 2.45 -8.19 -3.97
CA ALA A 415 3.49 -9.17 -3.61
C ALA A 415 4.63 -8.54 -2.82
N ALA A 416 5.17 -7.40 -3.30
CA ALA A 416 6.30 -6.72 -2.68
C ALA A 416 5.93 -6.11 -1.31
N ILE A 417 4.78 -5.44 -1.20
CA ILE A 417 4.33 -4.79 0.04
C ILE A 417 4.10 -5.83 1.13
N VAL A 418 3.28 -6.85 0.84
CA VAL A 418 2.92 -7.87 1.83
C VAL A 418 4.12 -8.72 2.20
N SER A 419 5.02 -9.02 1.26
CA SER A 419 6.24 -9.77 1.57
C SER A 419 7.16 -9.02 2.53
N ARG A 420 7.27 -7.68 2.41
CA ARG A 420 8.00 -6.85 3.39
C ARG A 420 7.38 -6.90 4.77
N GLU A 421 6.05 -6.81 4.85
CA GLU A 421 5.31 -6.91 6.12
C GLU A 421 5.50 -8.28 6.79
N LEU A 422 5.52 -9.35 6.01
CA LEU A 422 5.70 -10.71 6.49
C LEU A 422 7.16 -11.09 6.73
N GLY A 423 8.13 -10.31 6.23
CA GLY A 423 9.54 -10.63 6.28
C GLY A 423 9.92 -11.82 5.37
N ILE A 424 9.19 -12.04 4.28
CA ILE A 424 9.40 -13.14 3.34
C ILE A 424 10.15 -12.63 2.11
N PRO A 425 11.29 -13.24 1.71
CA PRO A 425 12.03 -12.85 0.51
C PRO A 425 11.13 -12.86 -0.73
N CYS A 426 11.18 -11.78 -1.53
CA CYS A 426 10.30 -11.65 -2.69
C CYS A 426 11.05 -11.05 -3.88
N VAL A 427 10.94 -11.70 -5.04
CA VAL A 427 11.41 -11.19 -6.33
C VAL A 427 10.21 -11.01 -7.24
N VAL A 428 10.00 -9.78 -7.72
CA VAL A 428 8.88 -9.41 -8.59
C VAL A 428 9.35 -8.98 -9.97
N GLY A 429 8.46 -8.98 -10.97
CA GLY A 429 8.75 -8.46 -12.30
C GLY A 429 9.77 -9.29 -13.08
N THR A 430 9.79 -10.61 -12.91
CA THR A 430 10.73 -11.50 -13.64
C THR A 430 10.36 -11.72 -15.10
N GLY A 431 9.11 -11.43 -15.51
CA GLY A 431 8.57 -11.56 -16.85
C GLY A 431 8.26 -13.00 -17.29
N GLU A 432 8.89 -14.00 -16.72
CA GLU A 432 8.84 -15.39 -17.22
C GLU A 432 8.94 -16.49 -16.15
N ALA A 433 8.81 -16.18 -14.86
CA ALA A 433 8.96 -17.16 -13.79
C ALA A 433 8.00 -18.34 -13.93
N THR A 434 6.72 -18.06 -14.20
CA THR A 434 5.70 -19.11 -14.36
C THR A 434 5.93 -20.02 -15.58
N ARG A 435 6.70 -19.55 -16.56
CA ARG A 435 7.01 -20.32 -17.78
C ARG A 435 8.34 -21.06 -17.66
N LYS A 436 9.28 -20.52 -16.90
CA LYS A 436 10.68 -20.97 -16.86
C LYS A 436 10.94 -21.92 -15.70
N LEU A 437 10.34 -21.66 -14.55
CA LEU A 437 10.45 -22.54 -13.39
C LEU A 437 9.44 -23.69 -13.51
N ARG A 438 9.90 -24.89 -13.11
CA ARG A 438 9.06 -26.09 -13.12
C ARG A 438 8.52 -26.36 -11.73
N ASP A 439 7.29 -26.86 -11.66
CA ASP A 439 6.69 -27.27 -10.42
C ASP A 439 7.53 -28.36 -9.73
N GLY A 440 7.89 -28.16 -8.47
CA GLY A 440 8.76 -29.02 -7.70
C GLY A 440 10.27 -28.82 -7.91
N GLU A 441 10.69 -27.91 -8.80
CA GLU A 441 12.09 -27.57 -9.01
C GLU A 441 12.67 -26.87 -7.77
N LEU A 442 13.83 -27.32 -7.32
CA LEU A 442 14.49 -26.70 -6.16
C LEU A 442 15.20 -25.42 -6.60
N VAL A 443 14.85 -24.30 -5.97
CA VAL A 443 15.39 -22.98 -6.30
C VAL A 443 15.80 -22.21 -5.05
N THR A 444 16.73 -21.27 -5.23
CA THR A 444 17.09 -20.28 -4.22
C THR A 444 16.68 -18.88 -4.71
N VAL A 445 15.87 -18.19 -3.92
CA VAL A 445 15.48 -16.80 -4.17
C VAL A 445 16.38 -15.89 -3.37
N ASP A 446 17.29 -15.18 -4.04
CA ASP A 446 18.10 -14.10 -3.46
C ASP A 446 17.46 -12.76 -3.81
N ALA A 447 16.51 -12.37 -2.98
CA ALA A 447 15.71 -11.17 -3.21
C ALA A 447 16.50 -9.88 -2.95
N THR A 448 17.57 -9.93 -2.16
CA THR A 448 18.46 -8.77 -1.97
C THR A 448 19.15 -8.39 -3.29
N ARG A 449 19.46 -9.39 -4.13
CA ARG A 449 20.06 -9.20 -5.45
C ARG A 449 19.05 -9.21 -6.60
N GLY A 450 17.78 -9.52 -6.31
CA GLY A 450 16.72 -9.66 -7.31
C GLY A 450 16.95 -10.82 -8.28
N ILE A 451 17.45 -11.95 -7.81
CA ILE A 451 17.76 -13.12 -8.65
C ILE A 451 17.17 -14.41 -8.08
N VAL A 452 16.86 -15.34 -8.98
CA VAL A 452 16.49 -16.72 -8.65
C VAL A 452 17.57 -17.64 -9.21
N LEU A 453 18.09 -18.52 -8.38
CA LEU A 453 19.21 -19.43 -8.67
C LEU A 453 18.73 -20.87 -8.72
N GLU A 454 19.39 -21.69 -9.51
CA GLU A 454 19.16 -23.13 -9.57
C GLU A 454 19.67 -23.84 -8.28
N GLY A 455 18.86 -24.75 -7.75
CA GLY A 455 19.19 -25.54 -6.59
C GLY A 455 18.99 -24.88 -5.25
N ALA A 456 19.14 -25.65 -4.16
CA ALA A 456 19.11 -25.12 -2.82
C ALA A 456 20.50 -24.62 -2.42
N ARG A 457 20.55 -23.41 -1.87
CA ARG A 457 21.70 -22.96 -1.09
C ARG A 457 21.54 -23.53 0.32
N ALA A 458 22.61 -24.12 0.89
CA ALA A 458 22.60 -24.49 2.30
C ALA A 458 22.24 -23.18 3.09
N SER A 459 21.00 -23.06 3.51
CA SER A 459 20.55 -21.94 4.32
C SER A 459 21.17 -22.07 5.69
N GLU A 460 21.88 -21.04 6.16
CA GLU A 460 21.93 -20.84 7.60
C GLU A 460 20.48 -20.65 8.07
N PRO A 461 20.06 -21.33 9.14
CA PRO A 461 18.66 -21.45 9.50
C PRO A 461 18.09 -20.08 9.91
N ALA A 462 17.18 -19.55 9.13
CA ALA A 462 16.19 -18.63 9.62
C ALA A 462 15.31 -19.42 10.60
N HIS A 463 15.40 -19.08 11.86
CA HIS A 463 14.72 -19.62 13.03
C HIS A 463 13.47 -20.46 12.77
N ALA A 464 13.63 -21.79 12.83
CA ALA A 464 12.57 -22.72 13.16
C ALA A 464 12.85 -23.30 14.55
N ASP A 465 11.80 -23.38 15.30
CA ASP A 465 11.57 -23.96 16.61
C ASP A 465 12.68 -24.77 17.32
N GLY A 466 12.71 -24.49 18.63
CA GLY A 466 13.56 -25.06 19.64
C GLY A 466 13.83 -26.55 19.58
N THR A 467 15.05 -26.88 19.72
CA THR A 467 15.76 -27.88 20.49
C THR A 467 17.05 -28.26 19.78
N ALA A 468 18.15 -27.66 20.18
CA ALA A 468 19.42 -28.32 20.32
C ALA A 468 20.41 -27.38 21.02
N ALA A 469 20.79 -27.77 22.17
CA ALA A 469 21.74 -27.09 23.02
C ALA A 469 23.17 -27.17 22.52
N ALA A 470 23.90 -26.10 22.87
CA ALA A 470 25.33 -26.05 23.16
C ALA A 470 26.31 -26.15 21.96
N SER A 471 26.84 -25.03 21.54
CA SER A 471 28.24 -24.65 21.66
C SER A 471 28.60 -23.49 20.73
N ALA A 472 28.63 -22.29 21.27
CA ALA A 472 29.66 -21.29 21.02
C ALA A 472 29.34 -20.08 21.92
N ALA A 473 30.19 -19.86 22.90
CA ALA A 473 30.14 -18.67 23.73
C ALA A 473 30.53 -17.43 22.88
N ALA A 474 29.56 -16.83 22.22
CA ALA A 474 29.68 -15.47 21.72
C ALA A 474 29.43 -14.54 22.92
N ALA A 475 30.40 -13.68 23.20
CA ALA A 475 30.34 -12.70 24.27
C ALA A 475 29.03 -11.90 24.18
N ARG A 476 28.17 -12.05 25.19
CA ARG A 476 26.99 -11.18 25.37
C ARG A 476 27.48 -9.75 25.45
N PRO A 477 26.94 -8.82 24.66
CA PRO A 477 27.24 -7.41 24.89
C PRO A 477 26.85 -7.10 26.32
N VAL A 478 27.77 -6.53 27.09
CA VAL A 478 27.51 -6.06 28.45
C VAL A 478 26.45 -4.99 28.34
N ALA A 479 25.25 -5.28 28.83
CA ALA A 479 24.17 -4.31 28.86
C ALA A 479 24.65 -3.10 29.69
N ALA A 480 24.66 -1.93 29.05
CA ALA A 480 24.94 -0.70 29.76
C ALA A 480 23.85 -0.50 30.84
N VAL A 481 24.24 -0.39 32.10
CA VAL A 481 23.30 -0.10 33.18
C VAL A 481 22.83 1.35 32.98
N THR A 482 21.62 1.52 32.50
CA THR A 482 20.98 2.80 32.30
C THR A 482 20.02 3.08 33.48
N ALA A 483 19.83 4.34 33.82
CA ALA A 483 18.81 4.76 34.80
C ALA A 483 17.38 4.71 34.22
N THR A 484 17.24 4.43 32.92
CA THR A 484 15.96 4.35 32.19
C THR A 484 15.64 2.89 31.95
N GLN A 485 14.45 2.47 32.34
CA GLN A 485 13.94 1.13 31.99
C GLN A 485 13.51 1.07 30.52
N ILE A 486 13.98 0.05 29.84
CA ILE A 486 13.57 -0.26 28.47
C ILE A 486 12.50 -1.36 28.56
N LEU A 487 11.28 -1.02 28.13
CA LEU A 487 10.15 -1.94 28.13
C LEU A 487 9.72 -2.24 26.69
N VAL A 488 9.47 -3.52 26.40
CA VAL A 488 8.98 -3.97 25.09
C VAL A 488 7.46 -4.01 25.10
N ASN A 489 6.84 -3.45 24.07
CA ASN A 489 5.41 -3.60 23.84
C ASN A 489 5.16 -4.85 22.99
N LEU A 490 4.25 -5.72 23.44
CA LEU A 490 3.88 -6.95 22.73
C LEU A 490 2.44 -6.83 22.25
N SER A 491 2.21 -7.06 20.95
CA SER A 491 0.88 -7.10 20.36
C SER A 491 0.21 -8.48 20.48
N GLU A 492 1.00 -9.53 20.61
CA GLU A 492 0.51 -10.91 20.72
C GLU A 492 1.31 -11.72 21.73
N PRO A 493 0.66 -12.58 22.54
CA PRO A 493 1.34 -13.48 23.48
C PRO A 493 2.34 -14.44 22.82
N SER A 494 2.10 -14.82 21.56
CA SER A 494 2.98 -15.68 20.77
C SER A 494 4.37 -15.10 20.50
N GLN A 495 4.51 -13.77 20.59
CA GLN A 495 5.77 -13.07 20.36
C GLN A 495 6.70 -13.03 21.59
N VAL A 496 6.24 -13.49 22.76
CA VAL A 496 7.03 -13.49 24.00
C VAL A 496 8.36 -14.22 23.83
N GLU A 497 8.37 -15.38 23.19
CA GLU A 497 9.59 -16.15 22.98
C GLU A 497 10.60 -15.41 22.07
N ARG A 498 10.11 -14.64 21.12
CA ARG A 498 10.91 -13.85 20.18
C ARG A 498 11.64 -12.69 20.88
N VAL A 499 11.03 -12.08 21.90
CA VAL A 499 11.58 -10.91 22.60
C VAL A 499 12.31 -11.27 23.89
N LYS A 500 12.22 -12.52 24.37
CA LYS A 500 12.83 -13.01 25.59
C LYS A 500 14.36 -12.87 25.65
N GLY A 501 15.02 -12.77 24.47
CA GLY A 501 16.47 -12.58 24.34
C GLY A 501 16.91 -11.12 24.19
N LEU A 502 15.99 -10.17 24.11
CA LEU A 502 16.32 -8.75 23.96
C LEU A 502 16.80 -8.16 25.30
N PRO A 503 17.72 -7.19 25.29
CA PRO A 503 18.18 -6.49 26.47
C PRO A 503 17.13 -5.47 26.93
N ALA A 504 15.97 -5.96 27.37
CA ALA A 504 14.85 -5.16 27.88
C ALA A 504 14.57 -5.50 29.34
N ASP A 505 14.13 -4.52 30.10
CA ASP A 505 13.86 -4.64 31.55
C ASP A 505 12.49 -5.28 31.84
N GLY A 506 11.64 -5.41 30.83
CA GLY A 506 10.32 -6.01 30.98
C GLY A 506 9.38 -5.71 29.79
N VAL A 507 8.11 -6.04 30.00
CA VAL A 507 7.01 -5.74 29.05
C VAL A 507 6.28 -4.50 29.53
N GLY A 508 6.24 -3.47 28.68
CA GLY A 508 5.57 -2.20 28.99
C GLY A 508 4.07 -2.26 28.75
N LEU A 509 3.65 -2.84 27.63
CA LEU A 509 2.27 -3.05 27.26
C LEU A 509 2.12 -4.43 26.63
N LEU A 510 1.25 -5.25 27.19
CA LEU A 510 0.76 -6.47 26.58
C LEU A 510 -0.67 -6.20 26.12
N ARG A 511 -0.88 -6.18 24.81
CA ARG A 511 -2.22 -6.14 24.23
C ARG A 511 -2.65 -7.59 24.02
N ALA A 512 -3.51 -8.09 24.93
CA ALA A 512 -4.16 -9.39 24.78
C ALA A 512 -5.49 -9.19 24.07
#